data_e0df193120aab4df38f86f44afed2e6f
#
_entry.id   e0df193120aab4df38f86f44afed2e6f
#
_cell.length_a   1.000
_cell.length_b   1.000
_cell.length_c   1.000
_cell.angle_alpha   90.00
_cell.angle_beta   90.00
_cell.angle_gamma   90.00
#
_symmetry.space_group_name_H-M   'P 1'
#
loop_
_entity.id
_entity.type
_entity.pdbx_description
1 polymer ?
#
loop_
_entity_poly.entity_id
_entity_poly.type
_entity_poly.pdbx_seq_one_letter_code
_entity_poly.pdbx_strand_id
1 'polypeptide(L)'
;VLGNGVHPVQRFATDVQDQRNVEPLDHLLVNLQQELAVVRAGDQVAGELGEAIGKAFKSGKSGVAQADGREFFLNVHIPPARMVIIGAVHISQALAPMARMAGFDVTIIDPRTAFATPERFEGSDLVADWPEDVLKDRPLDYFTALVAVTHDPKIDDYPLISALKTGCFYVGALGSRKTHGGRVERLTDAGLSEETIGRIAAPIGLPIGAASPAEIAVAVLAQVIEA
;
A
#
# COMPACT_ATOMS: atom_id res chain seq x y z
N VAL A 1 -7.92 -38.62 26.98
CA VAL A 1 -6.77 -37.73 26.70
C VAL A 1 -7.31 -36.60 25.85
N LEU A 2 -7.69 -35.51 26.52
CA LEU A 2 -8.18 -34.29 25.88
C LEU A 2 -6.97 -33.50 25.38
N GLY A 3 -6.84 -33.38 24.06
CA GLY A 3 -5.87 -32.50 23.44
C GLY A 3 -6.22 -31.03 23.72
N ASN A 4 -5.35 -30.33 24.41
CA ASN A 4 -5.40 -28.90 24.59
C ASN A 4 -5.15 -28.19 23.25
N GLY A 5 -6.21 -28.00 22.46
CA GLY A 5 -6.22 -27.08 21.34
C GLY A 5 -6.23 -25.65 21.85
N VAL A 6 -5.09 -25.02 21.91
CA VAL A 6 -4.99 -23.58 22.21
C VAL A 6 -5.65 -22.83 21.07
N HIS A 7 -6.75 -22.13 21.37
CA HIS A 7 -7.47 -21.29 20.40
C HIS A 7 -6.50 -20.27 19.79
N PRO A 8 -6.45 -20.06 18.45
CA PRO A 8 -5.51 -19.14 17.81
C PRO A 8 -5.52 -17.72 18.40
N VAL A 9 -6.63 -17.28 18.96
CA VAL A 9 -6.77 -15.96 19.62
C VAL A 9 -5.98 -15.88 20.95
N GLN A 10 -5.71 -16.99 21.64
CA GLN A 10 -4.94 -16.97 22.91
C GLN A 10 -3.44 -16.70 22.71
N ARG A 11 -2.91 -16.88 21.52
CA ARG A 11 -1.49 -16.55 21.23
C ARG A 11 -1.21 -15.05 21.12
N PHE A 12 -2.23 -14.22 20.85
CA PHE A 12 -2.08 -12.77 20.69
C PHE A 12 -2.16 -12.00 22.01
N ALA A 13 -2.74 -12.58 23.07
CA ALA A 13 -2.94 -11.91 24.35
C ALA A 13 -1.66 -11.71 25.18
N THR A 14 -0.59 -12.45 24.89
CA THR A 14 0.67 -12.39 25.67
C THR A 14 1.59 -11.22 25.29
N ASP A 15 1.39 -10.58 24.15
CA ASP A 15 2.25 -9.49 23.65
C ASP A 15 1.80 -8.09 24.11
N VAL A 16 0.61 -7.98 24.71
CA VAL A 16 0.00 -6.67 25.03
C VAL A 16 0.60 -6.01 26.30
N GLN A 17 1.29 -6.75 27.17
CA GLN A 17 1.82 -6.19 28.42
C GLN A 17 3.10 -5.36 28.30
N ASP A 18 3.81 -5.38 27.14
CA ASP A 18 5.10 -4.68 26.97
C ASP A 18 5.05 -3.44 26.05
N GLN A 19 3.86 -2.97 25.69
CA GLN A 19 3.71 -1.89 24.71
C GLN A 19 3.55 -0.50 25.33
N ARG A 20 4.57 -0.01 26.04
CA ARG A 20 4.66 1.42 26.40
C ARG A 20 5.39 2.29 25.36
N ASN A 21 5.83 1.68 24.25
CA ASN A 21 6.50 2.38 23.13
C ASN A 21 5.95 1.85 21.80
N VAL A 22 4.72 2.22 21.44
CA VAL A 22 4.16 1.87 20.14
C VAL A 22 4.15 3.10 19.26
N GLU A 23 4.94 3.04 18.17
CA GLU A 23 4.85 3.99 17.04
C GLU A 23 3.43 3.96 16.42
N PRO A 24 2.98 5.01 15.68
CA PRO A 24 1.64 5.10 15.14
C PRO A 24 1.43 4.06 14.02
N LEU A 25 0.68 3.23 14.08
CA LEU A 25 -0.28 2.20 14.44
C LEU A 25 -1.12 1.75 13.25
N ASP A 26 -0.72 0.63 12.63
CA ASP A 26 -1.44 -0.18 11.64
C ASP A 26 -2.14 -1.39 12.31
N HIS A 27 -2.91 -1.17 13.36
CA HIS A 27 -3.53 -2.26 14.10
C HIS A 27 -5.01 -2.05 14.40
N LEU A 28 -5.70 -3.17 14.56
CA LEU A 28 -7.06 -3.26 15.02
C LEU A 28 -7.05 -3.78 16.46
N LEU A 29 -7.66 -3.04 17.39
CA LEU A 29 -7.91 -3.53 18.74
C LEU A 29 -9.23 -4.30 18.76
N VAL A 30 -9.18 -5.57 19.11
CA VAL A 30 -10.35 -6.42 19.29
C VAL A 30 -10.59 -6.61 20.78
N ASN A 31 -11.73 -6.13 21.31
CA ASN A 31 -12.10 -6.34 22.67
C ASN A 31 -12.91 -7.63 22.80
N LEU A 32 -12.35 -8.61 23.47
CA LEU A 32 -12.94 -9.91 23.79
C LEU A 32 -13.38 -9.95 25.25
N GLN A 33 -14.52 -9.34 25.63
CA GLN A 33 -15.14 -9.46 26.99
C GLN A 33 -14.14 -9.42 28.16
N GLN A 34 -13.09 -8.59 28.13
CA GLN A 34 -12.00 -8.35 29.09
C GLN A 34 -10.59 -8.69 28.56
N GLU A 35 -10.45 -9.26 27.35
CA GLU A 35 -9.14 -9.46 26.72
C GLU A 35 -9.01 -8.54 25.51
N LEU A 36 -7.87 -7.85 25.40
CA LEU A 36 -7.51 -7.05 24.24
C LEU A 36 -6.59 -7.88 23.34
N ALA A 37 -6.97 -8.07 22.09
CA ALA A 37 -6.10 -8.63 21.07
C ALA A 37 -5.77 -7.56 20.03
N VAL A 38 -4.53 -7.57 19.54
CA VAL A 38 -4.08 -6.71 18.46
C VAL A 38 -3.94 -7.55 17.18
N VAL A 39 -4.61 -7.14 16.11
CA VAL A 39 -4.50 -7.77 14.80
C VAL A 39 -3.94 -6.73 13.85
N ARG A 40 -2.85 -7.07 13.16
CA ARG A 40 -2.19 -6.21 12.16
C ARG A 40 -2.68 -6.51 10.76
N ALA A 41 -2.53 -5.56 9.87
CA ALA A 41 -2.77 -5.78 8.44
C ALA A 41 -1.84 -6.91 7.94
N GLY A 42 -2.45 -7.93 7.28
CA GLY A 42 -1.73 -9.13 6.83
C GLY A 42 -1.80 -10.34 7.79
N ASP A 43 -2.25 -10.16 9.03
CA ASP A 43 -2.47 -11.28 9.94
C ASP A 43 -3.62 -12.18 9.44
N GLN A 44 -3.43 -13.49 9.56
CA GLN A 44 -4.42 -14.48 9.16
C GLN A 44 -5.32 -14.83 10.36
N VAL A 45 -6.54 -14.30 10.38
CA VAL A 45 -7.59 -14.67 11.34
C VAL A 45 -8.66 -15.46 10.59
N ALA A 46 -8.90 -16.70 11.02
CA ALA A 46 -9.87 -17.58 10.38
C ALA A 46 -11.31 -17.37 10.92
N GLY A 47 -12.32 -17.84 10.17
CA GLY A 47 -13.73 -17.87 10.58
C GLY A 47 -14.44 -16.53 10.45
N GLU A 48 -15.64 -16.44 11.04
CA GLU A 48 -16.52 -15.27 10.99
C GLU A 48 -15.85 -14.00 11.54
N LEU A 49 -15.02 -14.15 12.59
CA LEU A 49 -14.27 -13.04 13.15
C LEU A 49 -13.24 -12.49 12.17
N GLY A 50 -12.53 -13.36 11.44
CA GLY A 50 -11.59 -12.94 10.38
C GLY A 50 -12.27 -12.15 9.26
N GLU A 51 -13.45 -12.59 8.84
CA GLU A 51 -14.24 -11.85 7.85
C GLU A 51 -14.69 -10.47 8.38
N ALA A 52 -15.14 -10.40 9.62
CA ALA A 52 -15.56 -9.14 10.26
C ALA A 52 -14.37 -8.16 10.38
N ILE A 53 -13.21 -8.65 10.79
CA ILE A 53 -11.97 -7.89 10.87
C ILE A 53 -11.55 -7.37 9.48
N GLY A 54 -11.57 -8.23 8.46
CA GLY A 54 -11.26 -7.83 7.08
C GLY A 54 -12.19 -6.72 6.55
N LYS A 55 -13.48 -6.81 6.83
CA LYS A 55 -14.47 -5.77 6.49
C LYS A 55 -14.20 -4.47 7.25
N ALA A 56 -13.85 -4.55 8.54
CA ALA A 56 -13.54 -3.40 9.37
C ALA A 56 -12.28 -2.68 8.87
N PHE A 57 -11.19 -3.40 8.57
CA PHE A 57 -9.99 -2.83 7.94
C PHE A 57 -10.32 -2.16 6.60
N LYS A 58 -11.02 -2.85 5.71
CA LYS A 58 -11.38 -2.32 4.38
C LYS A 58 -12.24 -1.05 4.47
N SER A 59 -13.14 -0.98 5.45
CA SER A 59 -14.01 0.20 5.64
C SER A 59 -13.36 1.33 6.43
N GLY A 60 -12.28 1.07 7.16
CA GLY A 60 -11.66 2.01 8.09
C GLY A 60 -12.54 2.41 9.28
N LYS A 61 -13.63 1.65 9.54
CA LYS A 61 -14.63 2.03 10.55
C LYS A 61 -14.58 1.11 11.76
N SER A 62 -14.42 1.71 12.94
CA SER A 62 -14.63 1.03 14.21
C SER A 62 -16.11 0.74 14.45
N GLY A 63 -16.41 -0.36 15.15
CA GLY A 63 -17.80 -0.73 15.44
C GLY A 63 -17.92 -2.10 16.07
N VAL A 64 -19.16 -2.48 16.34
CA VAL A 64 -19.51 -3.79 16.89
C VAL A 64 -19.70 -4.80 15.75
N ALA A 65 -19.12 -5.99 15.91
CA ALA A 65 -19.30 -7.13 15.01
C ALA A 65 -19.77 -8.35 15.80
N GLN A 66 -20.61 -9.16 15.18
CA GLN A 66 -21.02 -10.48 15.69
C GLN A 66 -20.24 -11.54 14.93
N ALA A 67 -19.60 -12.44 15.65
CA ALA A 67 -18.88 -13.57 15.08
C ALA A 67 -18.87 -14.75 16.07
N ASP A 68 -19.03 -15.96 15.58
CA ASP A 68 -19.00 -17.20 16.39
C ASP A 68 -19.94 -17.15 17.61
N GLY A 69 -21.11 -16.50 17.47
CA GLY A 69 -22.10 -16.32 18.54
C GLY A 69 -21.69 -15.37 19.66
N ARG A 70 -20.66 -14.55 19.46
CA ARG A 70 -20.13 -13.56 20.41
C ARG A 70 -20.13 -12.17 19.80
N GLU A 71 -20.16 -11.15 20.67
CA GLU A 71 -20.05 -9.77 20.29
C GLU A 71 -18.62 -9.26 20.51
N PHE A 72 -18.06 -8.55 19.50
CA PHE A 72 -16.74 -7.97 19.53
C PHE A 72 -16.83 -6.48 19.20
N PHE A 73 -16.14 -5.65 19.95
CA PHE A 73 -15.90 -4.27 19.55
C PHE A 73 -14.57 -4.19 18.78
N LEU A 74 -14.66 -3.86 17.49
CA LEU A 74 -13.50 -3.68 16.61
C LEU A 74 -13.11 -2.21 16.60
N ASN A 75 -11.97 -1.87 17.18
CA ASN A 75 -11.41 -0.52 17.15
C ASN A 75 -10.32 -0.44 16.08
N VAL A 76 -10.66 0.18 14.94
CA VAL A 76 -9.81 0.23 13.74
C VAL A 76 -8.90 1.44 13.80
N HIS A 77 -7.60 1.22 13.71
CA HIS A 77 -6.59 2.24 13.56
C HIS A 77 -5.88 2.01 12.23
N ILE A 78 -6.13 2.87 11.25
CA ILE A 78 -5.48 2.82 9.92
C ILE A 78 -4.66 4.09 9.78
N PRO A 79 -3.36 4.00 9.45
CA PRO A 79 -2.57 5.17 9.12
C PRO A 79 -3.12 5.83 7.84
N PRO A 80 -2.85 7.11 7.60
CA PRO A 80 -3.17 7.73 6.31
C PRO A 80 -2.57 6.90 5.17
N ALA A 81 -3.39 6.64 4.15
CA ALA A 81 -2.90 5.92 2.97
C ALA A 81 -1.76 6.72 2.33
N ARG A 82 -0.67 6.04 2.01
CA ARG A 82 0.51 6.63 1.38
C ARG A 82 0.45 6.45 -0.13
N MET A 83 0.95 7.44 -0.87
CA MET A 83 1.19 7.32 -2.31
C MET A 83 2.66 7.61 -2.59
N VAL A 84 3.41 6.59 -2.98
CA VAL A 84 4.82 6.73 -3.39
C VAL A 84 4.87 6.78 -4.91
N ILE A 85 5.27 7.92 -5.45
CA ILE A 85 5.37 8.17 -6.90
C ILE A 85 6.84 8.08 -7.30
N ILE A 86 7.15 7.14 -8.17
CA ILE A 86 8.49 6.99 -8.75
C ILE A 86 8.54 7.76 -10.07
N GLY A 87 9.23 8.89 -10.03
CA GLY A 87 9.41 9.77 -11.18
C GLY A 87 8.86 11.18 -10.98
N ALA A 88 9.72 12.19 -11.09
CA ALA A 88 9.39 13.60 -11.03
C ALA A 88 9.02 14.15 -12.44
N VAL A 89 7.98 13.59 -13.05
CA VAL A 89 7.53 13.89 -14.41
C VAL A 89 6.25 14.73 -14.43
N HIS A 90 5.75 15.13 -15.60
CA HIS A 90 4.55 15.97 -15.73
C HIS A 90 3.29 15.31 -15.13
N ILE A 91 3.17 13.98 -15.24
CA ILE A 91 2.06 13.25 -14.62
C ILE A 91 2.10 13.44 -13.11
N SER A 92 3.28 13.31 -12.50
CA SER A 92 3.48 13.46 -11.05
C SER A 92 3.17 14.87 -10.56
N GLN A 93 3.46 15.91 -11.36
CA GLN A 93 3.12 17.29 -11.04
C GLN A 93 1.60 17.51 -10.91
N ALA A 94 0.81 16.83 -11.74
CA ALA A 94 -0.65 16.88 -11.66
C ALA A 94 -1.19 15.93 -10.58
N LEU A 95 -0.63 14.72 -10.45
CA LEU A 95 -1.12 13.68 -9.55
C LEU A 95 -0.91 14.06 -8.07
N ALA A 96 0.27 14.55 -7.71
CA ALA A 96 0.62 14.80 -6.31
C ALA A 96 -0.34 15.75 -5.58
N PRO A 97 -0.70 16.94 -6.11
CA PRO A 97 -1.66 17.82 -5.44
C PRO A 97 -3.06 17.20 -5.35
N MET A 98 -3.51 16.47 -6.38
CA MET A 98 -4.82 15.81 -6.37
C MET A 98 -4.86 14.67 -5.35
N ALA A 99 -3.81 13.86 -5.25
CA ALA A 99 -3.72 12.79 -4.29
C ALA A 99 -3.72 13.33 -2.84
N ARG A 100 -3.00 14.42 -2.57
CA ARG A 100 -3.06 15.09 -1.25
C ARG A 100 -4.46 15.61 -0.92
N MET A 101 -5.16 16.22 -1.88
CA MET A 101 -6.56 16.64 -1.68
C MET A 101 -7.47 15.44 -1.40
N ALA A 102 -7.16 14.27 -1.95
CA ALA A 102 -7.86 13.01 -1.67
C ALA A 102 -7.47 12.36 -0.35
N GLY A 103 -6.53 12.94 0.42
CA GLY A 103 -6.14 12.47 1.75
C GLY A 103 -4.92 11.53 1.79
N PHE A 104 -4.21 11.34 0.68
CA PHE A 104 -2.98 10.56 0.65
C PHE A 104 -1.78 11.37 1.19
N ASP A 105 -0.91 10.68 1.94
CA ASP A 105 0.45 11.15 2.20
C ASP A 105 1.32 10.84 0.98
N VAL A 106 1.85 11.89 0.30
CA VAL A 106 2.47 11.75 -1.02
C VAL A 106 3.96 12.02 -0.95
N THR A 107 4.76 11.01 -1.30
CA THR A 107 6.21 11.12 -1.53
C THR A 107 6.54 10.93 -3.01
N ILE A 108 7.38 11.77 -3.57
CA ILE A 108 7.89 11.67 -4.95
C ILE A 108 9.38 11.35 -4.90
N ILE A 109 9.81 10.31 -5.61
CA ILE A 109 11.20 9.86 -5.63
C ILE A 109 11.69 9.84 -7.08
N ASP A 110 12.80 10.55 -7.37
CA ASP A 110 13.43 10.51 -8.69
C ASP A 110 14.93 10.87 -8.57
N PRO A 111 15.85 9.98 -8.95
CA PRO A 111 17.28 10.25 -8.86
C PRO A 111 17.77 11.32 -9.83
N ARG A 112 16.96 11.67 -10.82
CA ARG A 112 17.33 12.66 -11.86
C ARG A 112 17.06 14.07 -11.33
N THR A 113 18.08 14.70 -10.74
CA THR A 113 17.99 16.03 -10.10
C THR A 113 17.50 17.13 -11.05
N ALA A 114 17.69 17.00 -12.36
CA ALA A 114 17.14 17.92 -13.36
C ALA A 114 15.59 17.89 -13.44
N PHE A 115 14.96 16.80 -13.02
CA PHE A 115 13.51 16.65 -12.97
C PHE A 115 12.98 16.88 -11.54
N ALA A 116 13.69 16.40 -10.54
CA ALA A 116 13.33 16.49 -9.13
C ALA A 116 13.78 17.84 -8.55
N THR A 117 13.08 18.93 -8.91
CA THR A 117 13.37 20.26 -8.39
C THR A 117 12.23 20.78 -7.53
N PRO A 118 12.53 21.47 -6.39
CA PRO A 118 11.51 21.96 -5.46
C PRO A 118 10.48 22.88 -6.13
N GLU A 119 10.91 23.69 -7.11
CA GLU A 119 10.03 24.63 -7.82
C GLU A 119 8.93 23.93 -8.62
N ARG A 120 9.22 22.69 -9.08
CA ARG A 120 8.25 21.88 -9.85
C ARG A 120 7.28 21.13 -8.97
N PHE A 121 7.63 20.92 -7.69
CA PHE A 121 6.88 20.08 -6.75
C PHE A 121 6.66 20.78 -5.41
N GLU A 122 6.33 22.07 -5.45
CA GLU A 122 6.09 22.88 -4.27
C GLU A 122 5.05 22.21 -3.33
N GLY A 123 5.37 22.16 -2.05
CA GLY A 123 4.53 21.54 -1.03
C GLY A 123 4.45 20.01 -1.08
N SER A 124 5.31 19.33 -1.88
CA SER A 124 5.43 17.86 -1.92
C SER A 124 6.66 17.39 -1.16
N ASP A 125 6.60 16.20 -0.57
CA ASP A 125 7.77 15.47 -0.08
C ASP A 125 8.51 14.92 -1.30
N LEU A 126 9.51 15.67 -1.78
CA LEU A 126 10.31 15.34 -2.97
C LEU A 126 11.68 14.86 -2.55
N VAL A 127 12.05 13.65 -2.94
CA VAL A 127 13.35 13.04 -2.64
C VAL A 127 14.11 12.82 -3.94
N ALA A 128 15.21 13.58 -4.12
CA ALA A 128 16.06 13.52 -5.31
C ALA A 128 17.18 12.48 -5.10
N ASP A 129 16.80 11.20 -4.98
CA ASP A 129 17.73 10.09 -4.75
C ASP A 129 17.19 8.80 -5.39
N TRP A 130 18.02 7.74 -5.40
CA TRP A 130 17.64 6.45 -5.93
C TRP A 130 16.55 5.79 -5.09
N PRO A 131 15.49 5.26 -5.73
CA PRO A 131 14.41 4.60 -4.98
C PRO A 131 14.90 3.46 -4.08
N GLU A 132 15.94 2.73 -4.50
CA GLU A 132 16.53 1.67 -3.70
C GLU A 132 17.06 2.17 -2.35
N ASP A 133 17.71 3.32 -2.32
CA ASP A 133 18.28 3.87 -1.09
C ASP A 133 17.18 4.51 -0.23
N VAL A 134 16.27 5.26 -0.83
CA VAL A 134 15.13 5.86 -0.11
C VAL A 134 14.24 4.81 0.55
N LEU A 135 13.94 3.71 -0.15
CA LEU A 135 13.05 2.67 0.38
C LEU A 135 13.70 1.76 1.42
N LYS A 136 15.02 1.81 1.63
CA LYS A 136 15.69 1.20 2.79
C LYS A 136 15.35 1.94 4.08
N ASP A 137 15.34 3.27 4.03
CA ASP A 137 15.08 4.13 5.20
C ASP A 137 13.58 4.39 5.40
N ARG A 138 12.80 4.37 4.32
CA ARG A 138 11.34 4.59 4.30
C ARG A 138 10.66 3.41 3.60
N PRO A 139 10.56 2.24 4.24
CA PRO A 139 10.02 1.04 3.60
C PRO A 139 8.55 1.23 3.18
N LEU A 140 8.18 0.52 2.14
CA LEU A 140 6.79 0.41 1.71
C LEU A 140 6.02 -0.48 2.69
N ASP A 141 4.70 -0.31 2.75
CA ASP A 141 3.80 -1.08 3.58
C ASP A 141 2.49 -1.43 2.85
N TYR A 142 1.63 -2.17 3.51
CA TYR A 142 0.32 -2.55 2.98
C TYR A 142 -0.59 -1.34 2.64
N PHE A 143 -0.42 -0.21 3.34
CA PHE A 143 -1.22 1.02 3.14
C PHE A 143 -0.62 1.95 2.08
N THR A 144 0.33 1.46 1.30
CA THR A 144 1.01 2.23 0.25
C THR A 144 0.47 1.90 -1.14
N ALA A 145 0.16 2.94 -1.92
CA ALA A 145 0.00 2.87 -3.36
C ALA A 145 1.34 3.22 -4.03
N LEU A 146 1.91 2.31 -4.82
CA LEU A 146 3.09 2.58 -5.62
C LEU A 146 2.72 2.94 -7.06
N VAL A 147 3.20 4.08 -7.53
CA VAL A 147 2.94 4.64 -8.87
C VAL A 147 4.25 4.87 -9.60
N ALA A 148 4.65 3.97 -10.51
CA ALA A 148 5.89 4.08 -11.29
C ALA A 148 5.62 4.72 -12.66
N VAL A 149 6.19 5.91 -12.90
CA VAL A 149 5.91 6.73 -14.09
C VAL A 149 7.15 7.22 -14.83
N THR A 150 8.34 6.64 -14.58
CA THR A 150 9.57 7.08 -15.26
C THR A 150 9.76 6.44 -16.64
N HIS A 151 9.26 5.25 -16.87
CA HIS A 151 9.57 4.34 -18.01
C HIS A 151 11.01 3.82 -18.04
N ASP A 152 11.85 4.16 -17.07
CA ASP A 152 13.22 3.67 -16.99
C ASP A 152 13.29 2.43 -16.07
N PRO A 153 13.63 1.24 -16.61
CA PRO A 153 13.73 0.02 -15.80
C PRO A 153 14.69 0.15 -14.61
N LYS A 154 15.76 0.94 -14.75
CA LYS A 154 16.74 1.13 -13.68
C LYS A 154 16.16 1.86 -12.47
N ILE A 155 15.13 2.67 -12.70
CA ILE A 155 14.46 3.44 -11.66
C ILE A 155 13.19 2.73 -11.19
N ASP A 156 12.42 2.13 -12.10
CA ASP A 156 11.10 1.56 -11.84
C ASP A 156 11.14 0.13 -11.28
N ASP A 157 12.08 -0.74 -11.73
CA ASP A 157 12.01 -2.17 -11.44
C ASP A 157 12.18 -2.49 -9.94
N TYR A 158 13.14 -1.85 -9.24
CA TYR A 158 13.36 -2.09 -7.82
C TYR A 158 12.13 -1.73 -6.95
N PRO A 159 11.55 -0.52 -7.04
CA PRO A 159 10.36 -0.19 -6.26
C PRO A 159 9.15 -1.04 -6.62
N LEU A 160 8.98 -1.48 -7.88
CA LEU A 160 7.91 -2.40 -8.26
C LEU A 160 8.08 -3.77 -7.57
N ILE A 161 9.30 -4.32 -7.57
CA ILE A 161 9.63 -5.57 -6.88
C ILE A 161 9.36 -5.43 -5.38
N SER A 162 9.82 -4.34 -4.77
CA SER A 162 9.62 -4.05 -3.35
C SER A 162 8.13 -3.98 -3.00
N ALA A 163 7.34 -3.21 -3.77
CA ALA A 163 5.91 -3.04 -3.54
C ALA A 163 5.12 -4.36 -3.65
N LEU A 164 5.47 -5.19 -4.64
CA LEU A 164 4.83 -6.51 -4.81
C LEU A 164 5.15 -7.46 -3.68
N LYS A 165 6.41 -7.50 -3.22
CA LYS A 165 6.85 -8.33 -2.09
C LYS A 165 6.26 -7.90 -0.75
N THR A 166 6.16 -6.59 -0.53
CA THR A 166 5.59 -6.02 0.70
C THR A 166 4.06 -6.12 0.73
N GLY A 167 3.41 -6.29 -0.42
CA GLY A 167 1.96 -6.41 -0.50
C GLY A 167 1.23 -5.06 -0.51
N CYS A 168 1.85 -4.01 -1.06
CA CYS A 168 1.20 -2.71 -1.28
C CYS A 168 -0.21 -2.90 -1.86
N PHE A 169 -1.19 -2.13 -1.39
CA PHE A 169 -2.58 -2.31 -1.82
C PHE A 169 -2.78 -1.98 -3.30
N TYR A 170 -1.95 -1.09 -3.86
CA TYR A 170 -1.95 -0.76 -5.27
C TYR A 170 -0.51 -0.70 -5.80
N VAL A 171 -0.29 -1.28 -6.98
CA VAL A 171 0.98 -1.19 -7.71
C VAL A 171 0.65 -0.88 -9.18
N GLY A 172 1.03 0.30 -9.64
CA GLY A 172 0.78 0.71 -11.03
C GLY A 172 2.04 1.14 -11.75
N ALA A 173 2.11 0.84 -13.05
CA ALA A 173 3.26 1.19 -13.85
C ALA A 173 2.88 1.75 -15.22
N LEU A 174 3.43 2.93 -15.53
CA LEU A 174 3.25 3.58 -16.82
C LEU A 174 3.95 2.75 -17.92
N GLY A 175 3.36 2.75 -19.09
CA GLY A 175 3.93 2.12 -20.27
C GLY A 175 2.91 1.48 -21.21
N SER A 176 3.31 1.27 -22.46
CA SER A 176 2.52 0.51 -23.42
C SER A 176 2.49 -0.98 -23.07
N ARG A 177 1.57 -1.73 -23.66
CA ARG A 177 1.54 -3.21 -23.52
C ARG A 177 2.89 -3.84 -23.88
N LYS A 178 3.60 -3.31 -24.89
CA LYS A 178 4.94 -3.78 -25.28
C LYS A 178 5.97 -3.52 -24.18
N THR A 179 5.96 -2.32 -23.59
CA THR A 179 6.85 -1.95 -22.48
C THR A 179 6.58 -2.85 -21.26
N HIS A 180 5.31 -3.14 -21.00
CA HIS A 180 4.92 -4.04 -19.91
C HIS A 180 5.41 -5.47 -20.15
N GLY A 181 5.36 -6.02 -21.38
CA GLY A 181 5.91 -7.33 -21.70
C GLY A 181 7.38 -7.46 -21.30
N GLY A 182 8.23 -6.52 -21.70
CA GLY A 182 9.65 -6.53 -21.29
C GLY A 182 9.85 -6.31 -19.78
N ARG A 183 8.90 -5.62 -19.09
CA ARG A 183 8.90 -5.54 -17.63
C ARG A 183 8.60 -6.89 -16.98
N VAL A 184 7.60 -7.62 -17.48
CA VAL A 184 7.24 -8.96 -17.00
C VAL A 184 8.44 -9.89 -17.06
N GLU A 185 9.18 -9.91 -18.18
CA GLU A 185 10.39 -10.74 -18.33
C GLU A 185 11.41 -10.43 -17.23
N ARG A 186 11.76 -9.15 -17.02
CA ARG A 186 12.74 -8.77 -15.98
C ARG A 186 12.28 -9.07 -14.55
N LEU A 187 10.99 -8.90 -14.25
CA LEU A 187 10.44 -9.22 -12.92
C LEU A 187 10.38 -10.74 -12.68
N THR A 188 10.15 -11.53 -13.72
CA THR A 188 10.23 -12.99 -13.66
C THR A 188 11.67 -13.44 -13.41
N ASP A 189 12.65 -12.85 -14.11
CA ASP A 189 14.08 -13.11 -13.89
C ASP A 189 14.52 -12.75 -12.46
N ALA A 190 13.87 -11.73 -11.85
CA ALA A 190 14.06 -11.36 -10.45
C ALA A 190 13.34 -12.29 -9.46
N GLY A 191 12.70 -13.37 -9.92
CA GLY A 191 12.11 -14.43 -9.11
C GLY A 191 10.67 -14.18 -8.66
N LEU A 192 9.94 -13.24 -9.28
CA LEU A 192 8.51 -13.03 -9.00
C LEU A 192 7.64 -13.98 -9.81
N SER A 193 6.57 -14.50 -9.19
CA SER A 193 5.59 -15.33 -9.88
C SER A 193 4.70 -14.51 -10.82
N GLU A 194 4.16 -15.16 -11.85
CA GLU A 194 3.21 -14.56 -12.80
C GLU A 194 1.99 -13.98 -12.07
N GLU A 195 1.47 -14.68 -11.06
CA GLU A 195 0.37 -14.20 -10.22
C GLU A 195 0.72 -12.89 -9.50
N THR A 196 1.92 -12.81 -8.92
CA THR A 196 2.39 -11.60 -8.24
C THR A 196 2.56 -10.44 -9.21
N ILE A 197 3.16 -10.69 -10.39
CA ILE A 197 3.35 -9.68 -11.44
C ILE A 197 2.01 -9.21 -12.00
N GLY A 198 1.02 -10.09 -12.08
CA GLY A 198 -0.34 -9.79 -12.54
C GLY A 198 -1.08 -8.75 -11.68
N ARG A 199 -0.58 -8.46 -10.46
CA ARG A 199 -1.10 -7.38 -9.61
C ARG A 199 -0.73 -5.97 -10.11
N ILE A 200 0.21 -5.85 -11.05
CA ILE A 200 0.60 -4.55 -11.59
C ILE A 200 -0.48 -4.03 -12.54
N ALA A 201 -1.08 -2.89 -12.19
CA ALA A 201 -1.92 -2.13 -13.12
C ALA A 201 -1.05 -1.56 -14.26
N ALA A 202 -1.09 -2.19 -15.43
CA ALA A 202 -0.32 -1.76 -16.60
C ALA A 202 -1.11 -2.05 -17.92
N PRO A 203 -1.45 -1.03 -18.68
CA PRO A 203 -1.17 0.40 -18.47
C PRO A 203 -1.81 0.95 -17.19
N ILE A 204 -1.09 1.85 -16.49
CA ILE A 204 -1.58 2.50 -15.28
C ILE A 204 -2.78 3.41 -15.57
N GLY A 205 -3.74 3.44 -14.66
CA GLY A 205 -4.92 4.29 -14.71
C GLY A 205 -6.14 3.64 -15.34
N LEU A 206 -7.33 4.09 -14.96
CA LEU A 206 -8.58 3.64 -15.56
C LEU A 206 -8.67 4.02 -17.04
N PRO A 207 -9.32 3.21 -17.90
CA PRO A 207 -9.39 3.44 -19.35
C PRO A 207 -10.45 4.51 -19.70
N ILE A 208 -10.25 5.75 -19.25
CA ILE A 208 -11.17 6.89 -19.45
C ILE A 208 -10.87 7.68 -20.72
N GLY A 209 -9.96 7.20 -21.59
CA GLY A 209 -9.56 7.91 -22.79
C GLY A 209 -8.56 9.06 -22.54
N ALA A 210 -7.84 9.03 -21.42
CA ALA A 210 -6.87 10.04 -21.04
C ALA A 210 -5.72 10.16 -22.08
N ALA A 211 -5.40 11.37 -22.47
CA ALA A 211 -4.34 11.69 -23.46
C ALA A 211 -3.28 12.63 -22.89
N SER A 212 -3.67 13.64 -22.12
CA SER A 212 -2.74 14.58 -21.51
C SER A 212 -2.17 14.05 -20.18
N PRO A 213 -0.99 14.54 -19.75
CA PRO A 213 -0.44 14.18 -18.43
C PRO A 213 -1.42 14.39 -17.26
N ALA A 214 -2.20 15.46 -17.31
CA ALA A 214 -3.20 15.76 -16.28
C ALA A 214 -4.37 14.77 -16.30
N GLU A 215 -4.87 14.40 -17.47
CA GLU A 215 -5.93 13.38 -17.61
C GLU A 215 -5.43 11.99 -17.16
N ILE A 216 -4.18 11.64 -17.51
CA ILE A 216 -3.54 10.40 -17.04
C ILE A 216 -3.46 10.42 -15.50
N ALA A 217 -3.08 11.55 -14.89
CA ALA A 217 -3.04 11.68 -13.43
C ALA A 217 -4.42 11.46 -12.79
N VAL A 218 -5.51 11.97 -13.40
CA VAL A 218 -6.89 11.69 -12.95
C VAL A 218 -7.21 10.21 -13.06
N ALA A 219 -6.87 9.57 -14.18
CA ALA A 219 -7.10 8.14 -14.40
C ALA A 219 -6.36 7.28 -13.37
N VAL A 220 -5.12 7.64 -13.06
CA VAL A 220 -4.28 6.97 -12.05
C VAL A 220 -4.89 7.13 -10.66
N LEU A 221 -5.25 8.35 -10.26
CA LEU A 221 -5.86 8.60 -8.95
C LEU A 221 -7.17 7.84 -8.79
N ALA A 222 -8.01 7.84 -9.81
CA ALA A 222 -9.27 7.10 -9.79
C ALA A 222 -9.05 5.59 -9.60
N GLN A 223 -8.05 5.01 -10.29
CA GLN A 223 -7.72 3.59 -10.14
C GLN A 223 -7.15 3.26 -8.76
N VAL A 224 -6.35 4.17 -8.18
CA VAL A 224 -5.83 4.01 -6.79
C VAL A 224 -6.96 4.06 -5.77
N ILE A 225 -7.98 4.90 -5.98
CA ILE A 225 -9.15 5.00 -5.09
C ILE A 225 -10.06 3.78 -5.22
N GLU A 226 -10.13 3.17 -6.41
CA GLU A 226 -10.92 1.95 -6.66
C GLU A 226 -10.31 0.72 -5.99
N ALA A 227 -8.97 0.65 -5.83
CA ALA A 227 -8.22 -0.49 -5.31
C ALA A 227 -8.36 -0.65 -3.79
#